data_a1a4302f82058e9dbda1e76c14aea7ff
#
_entry.id   a1a4302f82058e9dbda1e76c14aea7ff
#
_cell.length_a   1.000
_cell.length_b   1.000
_cell.length_c   1.000
_cell.angle_alpha   90.00
_cell.angle_beta   90.00
_cell.angle_gamma   90.00
#
_symmetry.space_group_name_H-M   'P 1'
#
loop_
_entity.id
_entity.type
_entity.pdbx_description
1 polymer ?
#
loop_
_entity_poly.entity_id
_entity_poly.type
_entity_poly.pdbx_seq_one_letter_code
_entity_poly.pdbx_strand_id
1 'polypeptide(L)'
;MDAASERAIPTYVPTSQMPKFSHLHVHTQYSLLDGAASIGALYNKAMADKMPALAISDHGNMFGVFQFVAEAHKHKVDPNDKNSALKVKPVVGCEFYITENRHRKTFSKDEKDPRRHQILLAKNDIGYRNLVKLTSLGFIEGLYSKYPRIDKELIHKYHEGLIATTCCLGALVPQTILKKGEAEGENEFKWWLNIFQEDYYVEIQRHGMEEQEKVNQVLLKFAKKYNVKVIASNDSHYVDQKDFNAHDILLCINTGEKVATPAAREFADDDASVKNKRFAFPNDQFFFKTTAEMKGVFHDLEEAIDNTNEIVDKVEVLD
;
A
#
# COMPACT_ATOMS: atom_id res chain seq x y z
N MET A 1 22.51 39.77 4.97
CA MET A 1 21.35 39.50 4.08
C MET A 1 21.75 38.31 3.22
N ASP A 2 21.57 37.12 3.75
CA ASP A 2 21.92 35.89 3.06
C ASP A 2 20.73 35.48 2.19
N ALA A 3 20.95 35.48 0.87
CA ALA A 3 20.02 34.92 -0.08
C ALA A 3 19.94 33.41 0.15
N ALA A 4 18.81 32.97 0.70
CA ALA A 4 18.45 31.56 0.67
C ALA A 4 18.37 31.13 -0.80
N SER A 5 19.31 30.31 -1.25
CA SER A 5 19.25 29.69 -2.57
C SER A 5 18.02 28.79 -2.59
N GLU A 6 16.98 29.18 -3.29
CA GLU A 6 15.87 28.30 -3.63
C GLU A 6 16.44 27.07 -4.31
N ARG A 7 16.42 25.93 -3.62
CA ARG A 7 16.76 24.64 -4.23
C ARG A 7 15.61 24.30 -5.19
N ALA A 8 15.89 24.30 -6.47
CA ALA A 8 14.94 23.84 -7.47
C ALA A 8 14.58 22.36 -7.20
N ILE A 9 13.31 22.08 -6.96
CA ILE A 9 12.79 20.73 -6.81
C ILE A 9 12.94 20.02 -8.15
N PRO A 10 13.54 18.81 -8.20
CA PRO A 10 13.65 18.07 -9.45
C PRO A 10 12.26 17.80 -10.05
N THR A 11 12.02 18.28 -11.26
CA THR A 11 10.75 18.04 -11.95
C THR A 11 10.72 16.64 -12.55
N TYR A 12 9.60 15.94 -12.42
CA TYR A 12 9.31 14.73 -13.17
C TYR A 12 8.92 15.11 -14.60
N VAL A 13 9.54 14.46 -15.60
CA VAL A 13 9.16 14.63 -17.02
C VAL A 13 8.38 13.39 -17.45
N PRO A 14 7.05 13.49 -17.69
CA PRO A 14 6.26 12.37 -18.21
C PRO A 14 6.78 12.03 -19.61
N THR A 15 7.22 10.79 -19.82
CA THR A 15 7.63 10.32 -21.14
C THR A 15 6.45 9.61 -21.80
N SER A 16 5.94 10.18 -22.89
CA SER A 16 4.75 9.76 -23.64
C SER A 16 4.82 8.36 -24.32
N GLN A 17 5.84 7.57 -24.04
CA GLN A 17 6.07 6.24 -24.65
C GLN A 17 6.45 5.14 -23.65
N MET A 18 6.34 5.36 -22.33
CA MET A 18 6.67 4.31 -21.34
C MET A 18 5.48 3.39 -21.06
N PRO A 19 5.73 2.12 -20.67
CA PRO A 19 4.68 1.27 -20.13
C PRO A 19 4.07 2.00 -18.92
N LYS A 20 2.77 2.19 -18.99
CA LYS A 20 2.05 3.09 -18.09
C LYS A 20 1.57 2.33 -16.85
N PHE A 21 2.48 1.89 -16.00
CA PHE A 21 2.15 1.24 -14.73
C PHE A 21 3.15 1.60 -13.65
N SER A 22 2.66 1.82 -12.45
CA SER A 22 3.45 2.00 -11.24
C SER A 22 2.86 1.21 -10.09
N HIS A 23 3.70 0.50 -9.34
CA HIS A 23 3.27 -0.15 -8.11
C HIS A 23 3.02 0.90 -7.02
N LEU A 24 1.78 0.97 -6.52
CA LEU A 24 1.33 1.92 -5.50
C LEU A 24 1.04 1.26 -4.14
N HIS A 25 1.16 -0.07 -4.05
CA HIS A 25 1.02 -0.89 -2.85
C HIS A 25 2.20 -1.85 -2.76
N VAL A 26 3.22 -1.48 -1.97
CA VAL A 26 4.49 -2.21 -1.89
C VAL A 26 5.03 -2.20 -0.46
N HIS A 27 5.36 -3.39 0.04
CA HIS A 27 6.00 -3.61 1.32
C HIS A 27 7.49 -3.83 1.15
N THR A 28 8.29 -3.09 1.93
CA THR A 28 9.74 -3.24 1.96
C THR A 28 10.19 -4.06 3.17
N GLN A 29 11.51 -4.23 3.34
CA GLN A 29 12.08 -4.81 4.57
C GLN A 29 11.69 -4.07 5.85
N TYR A 30 11.07 -2.90 5.75
CA TYR A 30 10.58 -2.12 6.90
C TYR A 30 9.12 -2.44 7.27
N SER A 31 8.41 -3.25 6.49
CA SER A 31 7.28 -4.06 6.97
C SER A 31 7.84 -5.22 7.78
N LEU A 32 8.25 -4.92 9.04
CA LEU A 32 9.14 -5.77 9.84
C LEU A 32 8.58 -7.19 10.00
N LEU A 33 9.40 -8.18 9.61
CA LEU A 33 9.08 -9.61 9.63
C LEU A 33 7.91 -10.03 8.71
N ASP A 34 7.56 -9.16 7.75
CA ASP A 34 6.52 -9.41 6.76
C ASP A 34 7.00 -9.11 5.33
N GLY A 35 7.57 -7.93 5.09
CA GLY A 35 8.19 -7.59 3.81
C GLY A 35 9.61 -8.14 3.65
N ALA A 36 9.89 -8.79 2.52
CA ALA A 36 11.22 -9.32 2.16
C ALA A 36 11.87 -8.58 0.98
N ALA A 37 11.28 -7.45 0.53
CA ALA A 37 11.80 -6.67 -0.58
C ALA A 37 12.75 -5.55 -0.10
N SER A 38 14.02 -5.59 -0.52
CA SER A 38 14.94 -4.49 -0.23
C SER A 38 14.66 -3.29 -1.14
N ILE A 39 14.77 -2.07 -0.59
CA ILE A 39 14.52 -0.82 -1.31
C ILE A 39 15.37 -0.73 -2.60
N GLY A 40 16.67 -1.04 -2.52
CA GLY A 40 17.54 -1.00 -3.69
C GLY A 40 17.15 -2.01 -4.79
N ALA A 41 16.72 -3.22 -4.42
CA ALA A 41 16.26 -4.21 -5.39
C ALA A 41 14.95 -3.80 -6.07
N LEU A 42 14.01 -3.18 -5.33
CA LEU A 42 12.77 -2.64 -5.87
C LEU A 42 13.06 -1.53 -6.91
N TYR A 43 13.93 -0.57 -6.58
CA TYR A 43 14.31 0.49 -7.53
C TYR A 43 15.02 -0.07 -8.77
N ASN A 44 15.92 -1.05 -8.61
CA ASN A 44 16.59 -1.69 -9.73
C ASN A 44 15.58 -2.34 -10.68
N LYS A 45 14.59 -3.05 -10.14
CA LYS A 45 13.56 -3.72 -10.95
C LYS A 45 12.61 -2.70 -11.59
N ALA A 46 12.19 -1.67 -10.87
CA ALA A 46 11.35 -0.59 -11.40
C ALA A 46 12.06 0.17 -12.55
N MET A 47 13.36 0.46 -12.40
CA MET A 47 14.16 1.09 -13.48
C MET A 47 14.34 0.19 -14.69
N ALA A 48 14.59 -1.11 -14.47
CA ALA A 48 14.74 -2.08 -15.56
C ALA A 48 13.44 -2.21 -16.38
N ASP A 49 12.28 -2.15 -15.70
CA ASP A 49 10.95 -2.19 -16.31
C ASP A 49 10.48 -0.79 -16.80
N LYS A 50 11.26 0.26 -16.56
CA LYS A 50 10.95 1.66 -16.92
C LYS A 50 9.64 2.18 -16.29
N MET A 51 9.35 1.77 -15.07
CA MET A 51 8.17 2.26 -14.33
C MET A 51 8.33 3.76 -14.05
N PRO A 52 7.25 4.57 -14.20
CA PRO A 52 7.31 6.00 -13.92
C PRO A 52 7.55 6.32 -12.45
N ALA A 53 6.98 5.49 -11.56
CA ALA A 53 7.07 5.67 -10.12
C ALA A 53 7.08 4.34 -9.37
N LEU A 54 7.43 4.42 -8.10
CA LEU A 54 7.39 3.33 -7.14
C LEU A 54 6.90 3.87 -5.82
N ALA A 55 5.96 3.17 -5.17
CA ALA A 55 5.52 3.52 -3.83
C ALA A 55 6.21 2.70 -2.74
N ILE A 56 6.24 3.27 -1.54
CA ILE A 56 6.47 2.56 -0.28
C ILE A 56 5.21 2.68 0.56
N SER A 57 4.69 1.56 1.08
CA SER A 57 3.47 1.50 1.89
C SER A 57 3.60 0.48 3.02
N ASP A 58 4.69 0.55 3.78
CA ASP A 58 4.97 -0.40 4.86
C ASP A 58 3.89 -0.39 5.95
N HIS A 59 3.71 -1.52 6.63
CA HIS A 59 2.71 -1.72 7.68
C HIS A 59 2.93 -0.83 8.90
N GLY A 60 2.04 0.13 9.12
CA GLY A 60 1.94 0.95 10.32
C GLY A 60 3.13 1.86 10.60
N ASN A 61 4.08 2.00 9.69
CA ASN A 61 5.27 2.80 9.91
C ASN A 61 5.82 3.48 8.65
N MET A 62 6.69 4.46 8.85
CA MET A 62 7.42 5.19 7.81
C MET A 62 8.94 5.06 7.98
N PHE A 63 9.42 3.97 8.60
CA PHE A 63 10.83 3.82 8.95
C PHE A 63 11.75 3.78 7.72
N GLY A 64 11.27 3.20 6.61
CA GLY A 64 12.01 3.09 5.36
C GLY A 64 11.98 4.34 4.48
N VAL A 65 11.12 5.32 4.77
CA VAL A 65 10.84 6.44 3.85
C VAL A 65 12.07 7.27 3.53
N PHE A 66 12.89 7.61 4.54
CA PHE A 66 14.11 8.38 4.29
C PHE A 66 15.05 7.63 3.33
N GLN A 67 15.31 6.34 3.59
CA GLN A 67 16.15 5.53 2.72
C GLN A 67 15.53 5.38 1.32
N PHE A 68 14.20 5.23 1.23
CA PHE A 68 13.48 5.07 -0.02
C PHE A 68 13.61 6.32 -0.91
N VAL A 69 13.37 7.51 -0.37
CA VAL A 69 13.53 8.77 -1.10
C VAL A 69 15.00 9.02 -1.46
N ALA A 70 15.92 8.79 -0.51
CA ALA A 70 17.35 8.92 -0.79
C ALA A 70 17.84 7.98 -1.89
N GLU A 71 17.29 6.77 -1.98
CA GLU A 71 17.61 5.83 -3.08
C GLU A 71 17.14 6.37 -4.43
N ALA A 72 15.91 6.90 -4.52
CA ALA A 72 15.40 7.53 -5.76
C ALA A 72 16.34 8.63 -6.26
N HIS A 73 16.82 9.49 -5.36
CA HIS A 73 17.70 10.61 -5.70
C HIS A 73 19.11 10.20 -6.19
N LYS A 74 19.53 8.96 -5.98
CA LYS A 74 20.76 8.41 -6.60
C LYS A 74 20.58 8.12 -8.09
N HIS A 75 19.34 7.96 -8.55
CA HIS A 75 19.01 7.49 -9.91
C HIS A 75 18.38 8.59 -10.75
N LYS A 76 19.20 9.55 -11.15
CA LYS A 76 18.80 10.66 -12.03
C LYS A 76 18.88 10.27 -13.50
N VAL A 77 18.10 10.93 -14.35
CA VAL A 77 18.16 10.76 -15.82
C VAL A 77 19.53 11.20 -16.34
N ASP A 78 19.99 12.39 -15.91
CA ASP A 78 21.38 12.81 -16.09
C ASP A 78 22.09 12.83 -14.74
N PRO A 79 23.04 11.92 -14.47
CA PRO A 79 23.74 11.85 -13.20
C PRO A 79 24.66 13.06 -12.93
N ASN A 80 25.01 13.85 -13.96
CA ASN A 80 25.86 15.01 -13.85
C ASN A 80 25.08 16.31 -13.57
N ASP A 81 23.76 16.29 -13.78
CA ASP A 81 22.89 17.41 -13.47
C ASP A 81 22.16 17.19 -12.16
N LYS A 82 22.46 18.05 -11.17
CA LYS A 82 21.82 18.00 -9.84
C LYS A 82 20.31 18.26 -9.90
N ASN A 83 19.83 18.94 -10.94
CA ASN A 83 18.42 19.26 -11.15
C ASN A 83 17.74 18.30 -12.13
N SER A 84 18.43 17.28 -12.60
CA SER A 84 17.85 16.29 -13.50
C SER A 84 16.71 15.53 -12.85
N ALA A 85 15.69 15.20 -13.65
CA ALA A 85 14.57 14.38 -13.24
C ALA A 85 15.02 13.01 -12.71
N LEU A 86 14.24 12.44 -11.79
CA LEU A 86 14.45 11.07 -11.29
C LEU A 86 14.02 10.05 -12.35
N LYS A 87 14.74 8.93 -12.44
CA LYS A 87 14.36 7.81 -13.32
C LYS A 87 13.05 7.14 -12.87
N VAL A 88 12.84 7.06 -11.56
CA VAL A 88 11.64 6.51 -10.94
C VAL A 88 11.23 7.46 -9.82
N LYS A 89 10.01 7.98 -9.88
CA LYS A 89 9.47 8.93 -8.90
C LYS A 89 9.12 8.19 -7.60
N PRO A 90 9.60 8.61 -6.42
CA PRO A 90 9.19 8.05 -5.16
C PRO A 90 7.78 8.52 -4.79
N VAL A 91 6.90 7.59 -4.43
CA VAL A 91 5.59 7.86 -3.85
C VAL A 91 5.61 7.38 -2.40
N VAL A 92 5.45 8.30 -1.46
CA VAL A 92 5.51 7.98 -0.04
C VAL A 92 4.14 7.69 0.51
N GLY A 93 4.00 6.56 1.19
CA GLY A 93 2.78 6.13 1.83
C GLY A 93 3.03 5.28 3.07
N CYS A 94 1.94 4.81 3.63
CA CYS A 94 1.90 3.85 4.73
C CYS A 94 0.61 3.05 4.65
N GLU A 95 0.68 1.75 4.91
CA GLU A 95 -0.50 0.94 5.14
C GLU A 95 -0.80 0.91 6.64
N PHE A 96 -1.80 1.68 7.03
CA PHE A 96 -2.20 1.83 8.43
C PHE A 96 -3.07 0.67 8.91
N TYR A 97 -3.01 0.42 10.21
CA TYR A 97 -3.98 -0.41 10.92
C TYR A 97 -5.12 0.46 11.42
N ILE A 98 -6.32 0.29 10.86
CA ILE A 98 -7.53 1.02 11.25
C ILE A 98 -8.32 0.21 12.27
N THR A 99 -8.66 0.84 13.38
CA THR A 99 -9.56 0.28 14.39
C THR A 99 -10.74 1.22 14.65
N GLU A 100 -11.77 0.75 15.33
CA GLU A 100 -12.92 1.56 15.69
C GLU A 100 -12.57 2.62 16.74
N ASN A 101 -11.72 2.26 17.72
CA ASN A 101 -11.25 3.16 18.77
C ASN A 101 -9.79 2.83 19.11
N ARG A 102 -8.85 3.70 18.74
CA ARG A 102 -7.42 3.53 18.98
C ARG A 102 -7.02 3.44 20.45
N HIS A 103 -7.83 4.02 21.34
CA HIS A 103 -7.55 4.04 22.77
C HIS A 103 -7.98 2.75 23.48
N ARG A 104 -8.78 1.90 22.83
CA ARG A 104 -9.19 0.61 23.40
C ARG A 104 -8.00 -0.36 23.43
N LYS A 105 -7.61 -0.81 24.63
CA LYS A 105 -6.46 -1.69 24.87
C LYS A 105 -6.83 -3.03 25.54
N THR A 106 -8.13 -3.25 25.77
CA THR A 106 -8.63 -4.47 26.41
C THR A 106 -9.71 -5.11 25.57
N PHE A 107 -9.58 -6.40 25.32
CA PHE A 107 -10.52 -7.21 24.57
C PHE A 107 -10.84 -8.46 25.40
N SER A 108 -12.07 -8.98 25.31
CA SER A 108 -12.46 -10.24 25.94
C SER A 108 -11.76 -11.41 25.24
N LYS A 109 -11.81 -12.61 25.84
CA LYS A 109 -11.23 -13.83 25.25
C LYS A 109 -11.79 -14.16 23.88
N ASP A 110 -13.05 -13.82 23.64
CA ASP A 110 -13.78 -14.12 22.41
C ASP A 110 -13.80 -12.95 21.42
N GLU A 111 -13.21 -11.80 21.80
CA GLU A 111 -13.18 -10.59 21.01
C GLU A 111 -11.74 -10.28 20.61
N LYS A 112 -11.45 -10.36 19.32
CA LYS A 112 -10.16 -9.94 18.77
C LYS A 112 -10.17 -8.45 18.46
N ASP A 113 -8.98 -7.82 18.48
CA ASP A 113 -8.80 -6.47 17.96
C ASP A 113 -9.23 -6.43 16.49
N PRO A 114 -10.28 -5.66 16.13
CA PRO A 114 -10.85 -5.68 14.77
C PRO A 114 -10.11 -4.77 13.78
N ARG A 115 -8.79 -4.66 13.92
CA ARG A 115 -7.97 -3.80 13.03
C ARG A 115 -8.10 -4.22 11.57
N ARG A 116 -8.03 -3.24 10.68
CA ARG A 116 -8.12 -3.38 9.23
C ARG A 116 -7.02 -2.57 8.56
N HIS A 117 -6.64 -2.99 7.37
CA HIS A 117 -5.62 -2.29 6.58
C HIS A 117 -6.18 -1.06 5.87
N GLN A 118 -5.33 -0.07 5.65
CA GLN A 118 -5.67 1.11 4.85
C GLN A 118 -4.43 1.80 4.32
N ILE A 119 -4.30 1.85 3.00
CA ILE A 119 -3.25 2.64 2.36
C ILE A 119 -3.64 4.11 2.31
N LEU A 120 -2.67 4.95 2.70
CA LEU A 120 -2.67 6.38 2.46
C LEU A 120 -1.34 6.76 1.83
N LEU A 121 -1.40 7.55 0.73
CA LEU A 121 -0.23 8.05 0.01
C LEU A 121 -0.16 9.57 0.14
N ALA A 122 1.04 10.12 0.32
CA ALA A 122 1.24 11.57 0.33
C ALA A 122 1.17 12.13 -1.09
N LYS A 123 0.30 13.09 -1.32
CA LYS A 123 0.19 13.83 -2.57
C LYS A 123 1.23 14.96 -2.64
N ASN A 124 1.52 15.58 -1.51
CA ASN A 124 2.41 16.74 -1.37
C ASN A 124 3.01 16.82 0.05
N ASP A 125 3.73 17.89 0.35
CA ASP A 125 4.36 18.12 1.66
C ASP A 125 3.35 18.12 2.83
N ILE A 126 2.13 18.65 2.64
CA ILE A 126 1.08 18.59 3.67
C ILE A 126 0.71 17.14 3.95
N GLY A 127 0.47 16.35 2.90
CA GLY A 127 0.18 14.92 3.02
C GLY A 127 1.32 14.16 3.70
N TYR A 128 2.56 14.44 3.34
CA TYR A 128 3.72 13.82 4.01
C TYR A 128 3.73 14.10 5.52
N ARG A 129 3.56 15.36 5.92
CA ARG A 129 3.49 15.73 7.35
C ARG A 129 2.32 15.07 8.06
N ASN A 130 1.18 14.92 7.38
CA ASN A 130 0.01 14.23 7.91
C ASN A 130 0.27 12.72 8.05
N LEU A 131 0.97 12.06 7.12
CA LEU A 131 1.41 10.67 7.29
C LEU A 131 2.32 10.51 8.52
N VAL A 132 3.31 11.39 8.69
CA VAL A 132 4.20 11.40 9.87
C VAL A 132 3.38 11.56 11.16
N LYS A 133 2.37 12.45 11.14
CA LYS A 133 1.51 12.67 12.30
C LYS A 133 0.63 11.46 12.62
N LEU A 134 0.01 10.86 11.61
CA LEU A 134 -0.83 9.67 11.75
C LEU A 134 -0.02 8.48 12.27
N THR A 135 1.16 8.21 11.69
CA THR A 135 2.06 7.14 12.17
C THR A 135 2.48 7.38 13.62
N SER A 136 2.90 8.59 13.97
CA SER A 136 3.31 8.92 15.33
C SER A 136 2.18 8.72 16.35
N LEU A 137 0.97 9.19 16.04
CA LEU A 137 -0.21 9.00 16.89
C LEU A 137 -0.62 7.53 16.97
N GLY A 138 -0.47 6.76 15.89
CA GLY A 138 -0.66 5.32 15.92
C GLY A 138 0.21 4.62 16.98
N PHE A 139 1.49 5.00 17.08
CA PHE A 139 2.39 4.48 18.11
C PHE A 139 2.09 5.03 19.51
N ILE A 140 1.86 6.35 19.63
CA ILE A 140 1.69 7.01 20.94
C ILE A 140 0.35 6.66 21.58
N GLU A 141 -0.73 6.72 20.82
CA GLU A 141 -2.10 6.54 21.33
C GLU A 141 -2.69 5.17 21.00
N GLY A 142 -2.38 4.65 19.80
CA GLY A 142 -3.02 3.48 19.22
C GLY A 142 -2.31 2.14 19.42
N LEU A 143 -1.07 2.12 19.92
CA LEU A 143 -0.30 0.87 20.03
C LEU A 143 -1.01 -0.17 20.90
N TYR A 144 -1.29 -1.31 20.30
CA TYR A 144 -1.81 -2.51 20.97
C TYR A 144 -1.04 -3.73 20.50
N SER A 145 -0.45 -4.48 21.42
CA SER A 145 0.53 -5.50 21.08
C SER A 145 1.67 -4.88 20.23
N LYS A 146 1.86 -5.32 19.01
CA LYS A 146 2.87 -4.79 18.05
C LYS A 146 2.26 -3.85 17.00
N TYR A 147 0.96 -3.55 17.05
CA TYR A 147 0.24 -2.83 16.00
C TYR A 147 -0.05 -1.38 16.39
N PRO A 148 0.54 -0.39 15.69
CA PRO A 148 0.20 1.02 15.84
C PRO A 148 -1.11 1.31 15.07
N ARG A 149 -2.21 1.46 15.79
CA ARG A 149 -3.55 1.61 15.21
C ARG A 149 -3.98 3.06 15.20
N ILE A 150 -4.63 3.47 14.12
CA ILE A 150 -5.34 4.75 14.03
C ILE A 150 -6.84 4.49 13.86
N ASP A 151 -7.65 5.52 13.87
CA ASP A 151 -9.10 5.45 13.67
C ASP A 151 -9.61 6.56 12.75
N LYS A 152 -10.91 6.52 12.45
CA LYS A 152 -11.56 7.48 11.57
C LYS A 152 -11.49 8.94 12.07
N GLU A 153 -11.41 9.15 13.38
CA GLU A 153 -11.23 10.48 13.95
C GLU A 153 -9.91 11.11 13.51
N LEU A 154 -8.81 10.35 13.61
CA LEU A 154 -7.50 10.82 13.16
C LEU A 154 -7.44 11.01 11.64
N ILE A 155 -8.04 10.10 10.86
CA ILE A 155 -8.10 10.24 9.41
C ILE A 155 -8.85 11.52 9.03
N HIS A 156 -10.03 11.75 9.60
CA HIS A 156 -10.81 12.96 9.35
C HIS A 156 -10.02 14.23 9.68
N LYS A 157 -9.19 14.19 10.72
CA LYS A 157 -8.39 15.35 11.15
C LYS A 157 -7.16 15.61 10.28
N TYR A 158 -6.56 14.56 9.71
CA TYR A 158 -5.26 14.61 9.03
C TYR A 158 -5.29 14.06 7.59
N HIS A 159 -6.43 14.12 6.89
CA HIS A 159 -6.57 13.62 5.52
C HIS A 159 -6.04 14.56 4.44
N GLU A 160 -5.87 15.85 4.74
CA GLU A 160 -5.44 16.83 3.74
C GLU A 160 -4.10 16.45 3.11
N GLY A 161 -4.03 16.57 1.77
CA GLY A 161 -2.85 16.22 0.98
C GLY A 161 -2.58 14.71 0.88
N LEU A 162 -3.53 13.86 1.28
CA LEU A 162 -3.45 12.42 1.16
C LEU A 162 -4.35 11.88 0.05
N ILE A 163 -3.91 10.78 -0.56
CA ILE A 163 -4.67 9.93 -1.46
C ILE A 163 -4.98 8.64 -0.71
N ALA A 164 -6.22 8.15 -0.82
CA ALA A 164 -6.64 6.87 -0.24
C ALA A 164 -7.14 5.91 -1.31
N THR A 165 -7.02 4.61 -1.05
CA THR A 165 -7.58 3.55 -1.89
C THR A 165 -8.52 2.66 -1.08
N THR A 166 -9.23 1.75 -1.75
CA THR A 166 -9.97 0.68 -1.05
C THR A 166 -9.03 -0.38 -0.46
N CYS A 167 -7.74 -0.32 -0.78
CA CYS A 167 -6.66 -1.16 -0.27
C CYS A 167 -6.85 -2.66 -0.56
N CYS A 168 -6.18 -3.54 0.19
CA CYS A 168 -6.19 -5.00 0.00
C CYS A 168 -7.43 -5.68 0.59
N LEU A 169 -7.49 -7.01 0.47
CA LEU A 169 -8.60 -7.81 1.04
C LEU A 169 -8.74 -7.66 2.56
N GLY A 170 -7.64 -7.36 3.29
CA GLY A 170 -7.63 -7.08 4.74
C GLY A 170 -8.19 -5.72 5.13
N ALA A 171 -8.52 -4.87 4.17
CA ALA A 171 -8.97 -3.51 4.40
C ALA A 171 -10.41 -3.40 4.91
N LEU A 172 -10.77 -2.20 5.38
CA LEU A 172 -12.04 -1.96 6.04
C LEU A 172 -13.24 -2.15 5.11
N VAL A 173 -13.21 -1.58 3.88
CA VAL A 173 -14.30 -1.74 2.90
C VAL A 173 -14.43 -3.18 2.42
N PRO A 174 -13.37 -3.87 1.94
CA PRO A 174 -13.41 -5.28 1.58
C PRO A 174 -13.94 -6.19 2.68
N GLN A 175 -13.44 -6.05 3.90
CA GLN A 175 -13.86 -6.86 5.03
C GLN A 175 -15.32 -6.59 5.45
N THR A 176 -15.79 -5.36 5.28
CA THR A 176 -17.20 -5.03 5.53
C THR A 176 -18.10 -5.69 4.50
N ILE A 177 -17.71 -5.68 3.21
CA ILE A 177 -18.43 -6.39 2.14
C ILE A 177 -18.54 -7.89 2.47
N LEU A 178 -17.44 -8.53 2.83
CA LEU A 178 -17.42 -9.97 3.12
C LEU A 178 -18.21 -10.35 4.36
N LYS A 179 -18.14 -9.56 5.43
CA LYS A 179 -18.71 -9.93 6.74
C LYS A 179 -20.12 -9.40 6.98
N LYS A 180 -20.46 -8.25 6.37
CA LYS A 180 -21.74 -7.56 6.61
C LYS A 180 -22.58 -7.39 5.36
N GLY A 181 -22.01 -7.70 4.18
CA GLY A 181 -22.68 -7.62 2.88
C GLY A 181 -22.46 -6.29 2.14
N GLU A 182 -22.95 -6.25 0.90
CA GLU A 182 -22.72 -5.16 -0.05
C GLU A 182 -23.24 -3.80 0.45
N ALA A 183 -24.43 -3.78 1.09
CA ALA A 183 -25.04 -2.53 1.56
C ALA A 183 -24.20 -1.84 2.67
N GLU A 184 -23.71 -2.60 3.63
CA GLU A 184 -22.82 -2.07 4.67
C GLU A 184 -21.45 -1.70 4.11
N GLY A 185 -20.91 -2.49 3.18
CA GLY A 185 -19.70 -2.16 2.43
C GLY A 185 -19.84 -0.86 1.66
N GLU A 186 -21.00 -0.60 1.07
CA GLU A 186 -21.29 0.66 0.37
C GLU A 186 -21.33 1.86 1.32
N ASN A 187 -21.89 1.69 2.52
CA ASN A 187 -21.89 2.76 3.54
C ASN A 187 -20.45 3.10 3.96
N GLU A 188 -19.62 2.08 4.16
CA GLU A 188 -18.21 2.26 4.47
C GLU A 188 -17.47 2.95 3.31
N PHE A 189 -17.66 2.50 2.07
CA PHE A 189 -17.09 3.09 0.87
C PHE A 189 -17.43 4.58 0.74
N LYS A 190 -18.70 4.94 0.95
CA LYS A 190 -19.17 6.35 0.91
C LYS A 190 -18.49 7.22 1.96
N TRP A 191 -18.19 6.69 3.14
CA TRP A 191 -17.47 7.45 4.15
C TRP A 191 -16.09 7.88 3.64
N TRP A 192 -15.32 6.95 3.04
CA TRP A 192 -14.01 7.24 2.45
C TRP A 192 -14.12 8.21 1.28
N LEU A 193 -15.08 7.99 0.39
CA LEU A 193 -15.33 8.86 -0.75
C LEU A 193 -15.67 10.29 -0.32
N ASN A 194 -16.46 10.46 0.73
CA ASN A 194 -16.80 11.79 1.26
C ASN A 194 -15.60 12.54 1.84
N ILE A 195 -14.61 11.84 2.39
CA ILE A 195 -13.40 12.45 2.95
C ILE A 195 -12.38 12.78 1.86
N PHE A 196 -12.12 11.85 0.94
CA PHE A 196 -11.02 11.97 -0.02
C PHE A 196 -11.46 12.45 -1.41
N GLN A 197 -12.75 12.38 -1.73
CA GLN A 197 -13.33 12.86 -3.00
C GLN A 197 -12.58 12.35 -4.23
N GLU A 198 -12.00 13.23 -5.07
CA GLU A 198 -11.22 12.89 -6.26
C GLU A 198 -9.85 12.24 -5.95
N ASP A 199 -9.45 12.22 -4.70
CA ASP A 199 -8.26 11.54 -4.20
C ASP A 199 -8.57 10.15 -3.59
N TYR A 200 -9.79 9.62 -3.81
CA TYR A 200 -10.17 8.26 -3.47
C TYR A 200 -10.22 7.38 -4.70
N TYR A 201 -9.59 6.19 -4.62
CA TYR A 201 -9.50 5.23 -5.73
C TYR A 201 -9.97 3.85 -5.30
N VAL A 202 -10.63 3.14 -6.22
CA VAL A 202 -10.88 1.70 -6.07
C VAL A 202 -9.61 0.95 -6.46
N GLU A 203 -9.06 0.20 -5.53
CA GLU A 203 -7.90 -0.65 -5.74
C GLU A 203 -8.34 -2.08 -5.98
N ILE A 204 -7.92 -2.66 -7.10
CA ILE A 204 -8.20 -4.05 -7.47
C ILE A 204 -6.90 -4.85 -7.45
N GLN A 205 -6.93 -5.99 -6.77
CA GLN A 205 -5.85 -6.96 -6.71
C GLN A 205 -6.35 -8.31 -7.22
N ARG A 206 -5.47 -9.11 -7.83
CA ARG A 206 -5.81 -10.42 -8.40
C ARG A 206 -4.73 -11.46 -8.10
N HIS A 207 -4.94 -12.22 -7.04
CA HIS A 207 -4.05 -13.29 -6.60
C HIS A 207 -4.69 -14.69 -6.71
N GLY A 208 -5.81 -14.80 -7.45
CA GLY A 208 -6.51 -16.08 -7.63
C GLY A 208 -7.31 -16.56 -6.41
N MET A 209 -7.71 -15.65 -5.52
CA MET A 209 -8.53 -15.94 -4.35
C MET A 209 -10.01 -15.66 -4.63
N GLU A 210 -10.89 -16.57 -4.24
CA GLU A 210 -12.33 -16.46 -4.48
C GLU A 210 -12.95 -15.27 -3.74
N GLU A 211 -12.56 -15.04 -2.50
CA GLU A 211 -13.03 -13.91 -1.70
C GLU A 211 -12.61 -12.56 -2.29
N GLN A 212 -11.39 -12.49 -2.83
CA GLN A 212 -10.88 -11.29 -3.49
C GLN A 212 -11.68 -11.00 -4.75
N GLU A 213 -12.00 -12.01 -5.55
CA GLU A 213 -12.81 -11.84 -6.75
C GLU A 213 -14.25 -11.39 -6.43
N LYS A 214 -14.88 -11.95 -5.40
CA LYS A 214 -16.20 -11.49 -4.92
C LYS A 214 -16.17 -10.02 -4.52
N VAL A 215 -15.15 -9.59 -3.78
CA VAL A 215 -14.98 -8.19 -3.38
C VAL A 215 -14.72 -7.30 -4.58
N ASN A 216 -13.85 -7.71 -5.50
CA ASN A 216 -13.54 -6.97 -6.73
C ASN A 216 -14.80 -6.65 -7.54
N GLN A 217 -15.70 -7.62 -7.72
CA GLN A 217 -16.95 -7.42 -8.43
C GLN A 217 -17.83 -6.34 -7.76
N VAL A 218 -17.91 -6.32 -6.43
CA VAL A 218 -18.66 -5.30 -5.69
C VAL A 218 -17.98 -3.93 -5.80
N LEU A 219 -16.65 -3.88 -5.63
CA LEU A 219 -15.88 -2.64 -5.75
C LEU A 219 -15.99 -2.02 -7.16
N LEU A 220 -16.00 -2.83 -8.22
CA LEU A 220 -16.20 -2.35 -9.59
C LEU A 220 -17.60 -1.78 -9.79
N LYS A 221 -18.64 -2.36 -9.15
CA LYS A 221 -19.98 -1.76 -9.14
C LYS A 221 -19.99 -0.40 -8.46
N PHE A 222 -19.31 -0.26 -7.30
CA PHE A 222 -19.20 1.02 -6.58
C PHE A 222 -18.43 2.04 -7.41
N ALA A 223 -17.29 1.65 -8.01
CA ALA A 223 -16.52 2.49 -8.91
C ALA A 223 -17.40 3.10 -10.01
N LYS A 224 -18.16 2.27 -10.69
CA LYS A 224 -19.10 2.72 -11.73
C LYS A 224 -20.22 3.60 -11.18
N LYS A 225 -20.84 3.20 -10.06
CA LYS A 225 -21.98 3.92 -9.45
C LYS A 225 -21.62 5.32 -8.99
N TYR A 226 -20.42 5.48 -8.43
CA TYR A 226 -19.93 6.73 -7.82
C TYR A 226 -18.91 7.48 -8.69
N ASN A 227 -18.64 6.98 -9.90
CA ASN A 227 -17.64 7.54 -10.80
C ASN A 227 -16.26 7.69 -10.15
N VAL A 228 -15.83 6.64 -9.41
CA VAL A 228 -14.50 6.55 -8.79
C VAL A 228 -13.59 5.75 -9.70
N LYS A 229 -12.37 6.24 -9.92
CA LYS A 229 -11.39 5.56 -10.79
C LYS A 229 -10.85 4.30 -10.13
N VAL A 230 -10.56 3.32 -10.97
CA VAL A 230 -10.02 2.02 -10.57
C VAL A 230 -8.53 1.99 -10.85
N ILE A 231 -7.75 1.48 -9.92
CA ILE A 231 -6.32 1.21 -10.09
C ILE A 231 -6.01 -0.27 -9.86
N ALA A 232 -5.02 -0.78 -10.57
CA ALA A 232 -4.46 -2.11 -10.34
C ALA A 232 -3.31 -2.05 -9.34
N SER A 233 -3.23 -3.01 -8.43
CA SER A 233 -2.08 -3.20 -7.55
C SER A 233 -1.78 -4.68 -7.32
N ASN A 234 -0.63 -4.98 -6.72
CA ASN A 234 -0.22 -6.36 -6.46
C ASN A 234 0.16 -6.63 -5.01
N ASP A 235 0.09 -5.64 -4.12
CA ASP A 235 0.41 -5.84 -2.70
C ASP A 235 1.74 -6.61 -2.53
N SER A 236 2.80 -6.05 -3.16
CA SER A 236 4.07 -6.76 -3.32
C SER A 236 4.83 -6.82 -2.01
N HIS A 237 5.22 -8.03 -1.57
CA HIS A 237 5.93 -8.27 -0.33
C HIS A 237 7.38 -8.77 -0.53
N TYR A 238 7.73 -9.18 -1.74
CA TYR A 238 9.07 -9.61 -2.13
C TYR A 238 9.36 -9.28 -3.59
N VAL A 239 10.65 -9.31 -3.98
CA VAL A 239 11.06 -8.77 -5.28
C VAL A 239 10.79 -9.76 -6.42
N ASP A 240 11.27 -10.99 -6.31
CA ASP A 240 11.14 -12.01 -7.34
C ASP A 240 10.27 -13.16 -6.88
N GLN A 241 9.54 -13.80 -7.79
CA GLN A 241 8.67 -14.94 -7.48
C GLN A 241 9.39 -16.07 -6.73
N LYS A 242 10.68 -16.32 -7.07
CA LYS A 242 11.52 -17.31 -6.40
C LYS A 242 11.75 -17.04 -4.90
N ASP A 243 11.54 -15.79 -4.44
CA ASP A 243 11.76 -15.39 -3.05
C ASP A 243 10.59 -15.80 -2.14
N PHE A 244 9.52 -16.38 -2.69
CA PHE A 244 8.34 -16.83 -1.96
C PHE A 244 8.69 -17.73 -0.76
N ASN A 245 9.61 -18.69 -0.95
CA ASN A 245 10.00 -19.58 0.15
C ASN A 245 10.76 -18.85 1.26
N ALA A 246 11.61 -17.88 0.92
CA ALA A 246 12.31 -17.05 1.91
C ALA A 246 11.32 -16.16 2.68
N HIS A 247 10.33 -15.60 1.98
CA HIS A 247 9.25 -14.82 2.57
C HIS A 247 8.40 -15.69 3.53
N ASP A 248 8.04 -16.92 3.14
CA ASP A 248 7.29 -17.85 4.00
C ASP A 248 8.05 -18.21 5.30
N ILE A 249 9.38 -18.34 5.22
CA ILE A 249 10.24 -18.51 6.41
C ILE A 249 10.20 -17.25 7.30
N LEU A 250 10.23 -16.05 6.70
CA LEU A 250 10.15 -14.79 7.43
C LEU A 250 8.84 -14.69 8.23
N LEU A 251 7.72 -15.11 7.63
CA LEU A 251 6.41 -15.17 8.31
C LEU A 251 6.40 -16.17 9.47
N CYS A 252 7.12 -17.28 9.36
CA CYS A 252 7.32 -18.21 10.49
C CYS A 252 8.05 -17.53 11.66
N ILE A 253 9.08 -16.71 11.37
CA ILE A 253 9.79 -15.96 12.40
C ILE A 253 8.85 -14.93 13.06
N ASN A 254 8.03 -14.24 12.26
CA ASN A 254 7.06 -13.24 12.74
C ASN A 254 6.05 -13.85 13.72
N THR A 255 5.56 -15.03 13.43
CA THR A 255 4.49 -15.71 14.20
C THR A 255 5.01 -16.67 15.27
N GLY A 256 6.31 -16.93 15.33
CA GLY A 256 6.91 -17.91 16.23
C GLY A 256 6.61 -19.37 15.84
N GLU A 257 6.19 -19.59 14.60
CA GLU A 257 5.78 -20.90 14.09
C GLU A 257 6.92 -21.62 13.36
N LYS A 258 6.72 -22.91 13.07
CA LYS A 258 7.69 -23.72 12.32
C LYS A 258 7.21 -23.89 10.89
N VAL A 259 8.14 -23.94 9.93
CA VAL A 259 7.85 -24.25 8.52
C VAL A 259 7.11 -25.59 8.36
N ALA A 260 7.38 -26.56 9.23
CA ALA A 260 6.70 -27.85 9.24
C ALA A 260 5.24 -27.80 9.71
N THR A 261 4.81 -26.72 10.39
CA THR A 261 3.40 -26.53 10.74
C THR A 261 2.59 -26.29 9.47
N PRO A 262 1.48 -27.01 9.23
CA PRO A 262 0.66 -26.83 8.05
C PRO A 262 0.23 -25.37 7.87
N ALA A 263 0.42 -24.84 6.68
CA ALA A 263 0.03 -23.48 6.36
C ALA A 263 -1.49 -23.35 6.22
N ALA A 264 -2.10 -22.35 6.87
CA ALA A 264 -3.42 -21.85 6.50
C ALA A 264 -3.19 -20.92 5.31
N ARG A 265 -3.40 -21.42 4.10
CA ARG A 265 -3.28 -20.62 2.86
C ARG A 265 -4.59 -19.89 2.55
N GLU A 266 -5.26 -19.43 3.57
CA GLU A 266 -6.41 -18.54 3.50
C GLU A 266 -5.91 -17.14 3.82
N PHE A 267 -6.47 -16.14 3.15
CA PHE A 267 -6.16 -14.76 3.52
C PHE A 267 -6.72 -14.49 4.92
N ALA A 268 -5.81 -14.38 5.85
CA ALA A 268 -6.12 -14.07 7.24
C ALA A 268 -5.32 -12.84 7.65
N ASP A 269 -5.84 -12.08 8.62
CA ASP A 269 -5.01 -11.10 9.33
C ASP A 269 -3.81 -11.84 9.94
N ASP A 270 -2.66 -11.17 10.02
CA ASP A 270 -1.34 -11.63 10.53
C ASP A 270 -1.40 -12.42 11.87
N ASP A 271 -2.54 -12.40 12.58
CA ASP A 271 -2.80 -13.07 13.85
C ASP A 271 -3.86 -14.18 13.76
N ALA A 272 -4.40 -14.48 12.59
CA ALA A 272 -5.40 -15.52 12.49
C ALA A 272 -4.74 -16.90 12.65
N SER A 273 -4.52 -17.29 13.90
CA SER A 273 -4.23 -18.67 14.23
C SER A 273 -5.44 -19.55 13.92
N VAL A 274 -5.47 -20.14 12.75
CA VAL A 274 -6.35 -21.27 12.50
C VAL A 274 -5.80 -22.41 13.35
N LYS A 275 -6.65 -23.05 14.13
CA LYS A 275 -6.25 -24.11 15.05
C LYS A 275 -5.36 -25.16 14.35
N ASN A 276 -4.13 -25.33 14.84
CA ASN A 276 -3.10 -26.23 14.29
C ASN A 276 -2.58 -25.87 12.88
N LYS A 277 -2.71 -24.60 12.46
CA LYS A 277 -2.14 -24.10 11.22
C LYS A 277 -1.40 -22.79 11.47
N ARG A 278 -0.35 -22.50 10.69
CA ARG A 278 0.38 -21.24 10.72
C ARG A 278 -0.13 -20.28 9.67
N PHE A 279 0.09 -18.99 9.91
CA PHE A 279 -0.11 -17.96 8.90
C PHE A 279 0.87 -18.16 7.72
N ALA A 280 0.38 -18.04 6.49
CA ALA A 280 1.17 -18.07 5.26
C ALA A 280 0.38 -17.39 4.15
N PHE A 281 1.07 -16.82 3.19
CA PHE A 281 0.41 -16.30 2.00
C PHE A 281 -0.19 -17.43 1.17
N PRO A 282 -1.32 -17.19 0.49
CA PRO A 282 -2.06 -18.23 -0.22
C PRO A 282 -1.28 -18.84 -1.37
N ASN A 283 -0.42 -18.05 -2.02
CA ASN A 283 0.40 -18.45 -3.17
C ASN A 283 1.60 -17.51 -3.35
N ASP A 284 2.38 -17.72 -4.40
CA ASP A 284 3.61 -17.02 -4.75
C ASP A 284 3.41 -15.76 -5.60
N GLN A 285 2.20 -15.21 -5.67
CA GLN A 285 1.86 -14.13 -6.60
C GLN A 285 2.11 -12.71 -6.05
N PHE A 286 2.58 -12.57 -4.82
CA PHE A 286 2.82 -11.29 -4.13
C PHE A 286 4.23 -10.72 -4.39
N PHE A 287 4.86 -11.09 -5.50
CA PHE A 287 6.14 -10.53 -5.91
C PHE A 287 5.96 -9.22 -6.69
N PHE A 288 7.03 -8.44 -6.79
CA PHE A 288 7.06 -7.21 -7.55
C PHE A 288 7.04 -7.51 -9.06
N LYS A 289 5.83 -7.56 -9.65
CA LYS A 289 5.59 -7.89 -11.05
C LYS A 289 6.07 -6.79 -11.99
N THR A 290 6.53 -7.17 -13.16
CA THR A 290 6.78 -6.24 -14.27
C THR A 290 5.46 -5.67 -14.81
N THR A 291 5.55 -4.56 -15.55
CA THR A 291 4.39 -3.98 -16.25
C THR A 291 3.73 -4.99 -17.19
N ALA A 292 4.52 -5.82 -17.87
CA ALA A 292 3.99 -6.86 -18.77
C ALA A 292 3.20 -7.94 -18.01
N GLU A 293 3.71 -8.39 -16.85
CA GLU A 293 3.02 -9.34 -15.98
C GLU A 293 1.72 -8.75 -15.44
N MET A 294 1.74 -7.49 -14.98
CA MET A 294 0.53 -6.80 -14.50
C MET A 294 -0.52 -6.62 -15.61
N LYS A 295 -0.10 -6.25 -16.82
CA LYS A 295 -1.01 -6.19 -17.99
C LYS A 295 -1.61 -7.56 -18.33
N GLY A 296 -0.85 -8.64 -18.16
CA GLY A 296 -1.37 -10.00 -18.31
C GLY A 296 -2.46 -10.33 -17.29
N VAL A 297 -2.26 -9.95 -16.02
CA VAL A 297 -3.24 -10.14 -14.93
C VAL A 297 -4.50 -9.28 -15.11
N PHE A 298 -4.36 -8.08 -15.67
CA PHE A 298 -5.45 -7.09 -15.85
C PHE A 298 -5.85 -6.87 -17.31
N HIS A 299 -5.66 -7.87 -18.19
CA HIS A 299 -5.91 -7.76 -19.62
C HIS A 299 -7.36 -7.36 -19.99
N ASP A 300 -8.33 -7.62 -19.11
CA ASP A 300 -9.74 -7.26 -19.23
C ASP A 300 -10.10 -5.93 -18.52
N LEU A 301 -9.12 -5.29 -17.88
CA LEU A 301 -9.28 -4.05 -17.11
C LEU A 301 -8.06 -3.15 -17.28
N GLU A 302 -7.64 -2.90 -18.54
CA GLU A 302 -6.42 -2.15 -18.85
C GLU A 302 -6.42 -0.73 -18.28
N GLU A 303 -7.59 -0.10 -18.16
CA GLU A 303 -7.73 1.22 -17.57
C GLU A 303 -7.22 1.29 -16.12
N ALA A 304 -7.33 0.20 -15.35
CA ALA A 304 -6.82 0.16 -13.99
C ALA A 304 -5.27 0.21 -13.93
N ILE A 305 -4.60 -0.29 -14.97
CA ILE A 305 -3.16 -0.16 -15.16
C ILE A 305 -2.81 1.30 -15.47
N ASP A 306 -3.49 1.89 -16.44
CA ASP A 306 -3.23 3.27 -16.88
C ASP A 306 -3.55 4.30 -15.79
N ASN A 307 -4.61 4.11 -15.00
CA ASN A 307 -5.02 5.00 -13.91
C ASN A 307 -3.99 5.11 -12.77
N THR A 308 -3.03 4.18 -12.64
CA THR A 308 -1.94 4.34 -11.68
C THR A 308 -1.11 5.59 -11.97
N ASN A 309 -1.02 6.00 -13.25
CA ASN A 309 -0.28 7.20 -13.65
C ASN A 309 -0.98 8.49 -13.23
N GLU A 310 -2.30 8.49 -13.10
CA GLU A 310 -3.00 9.67 -12.58
C GLU A 310 -2.58 9.97 -11.15
N ILE A 311 -2.43 8.95 -10.30
CA ILE A 311 -1.89 9.12 -8.96
C ILE A 311 -0.46 9.64 -9.02
N VAL A 312 0.37 9.06 -9.89
CA VAL A 312 1.75 9.50 -10.08
C VAL A 312 1.83 10.97 -10.50
N ASP A 313 0.94 11.40 -11.39
CA ASP A 313 0.89 12.81 -11.85
C ASP A 313 0.43 13.77 -10.74
N LYS A 314 -0.47 13.33 -9.85
CA LYS A 314 -0.94 14.13 -8.70
C LYS A 314 0.11 14.26 -7.59
N VAL A 315 1.03 13.33 -7.47
CA VAL A 315 2.04 13.32 -6.39
C VAL A 315 3.18 14.27 -6.73
N GLU A 316 3.53 15.14 -5.81
CA GLU A 316 4.74 15.97 -5.89
C GLU A 316 5.98 15.16 -5.51
N VAL A 317 7.13 15.50 -6.08
CA VAL A 317 8.40 14.88 -5.66
C VAL A 317 8.78 15.44 -4.30
N LEU A 318 8.90 14.58 -3.31
CA LEU A 318 9.42 14.94 -1.99
C LEU A 318 10.95 14.97 -2.03
N ASP A 319 11.55 16.02 -1.45
CA ASP A 319 13.01 16.27 -1.39
C ASP A 319 13.60 15.91 0.00
#